data_2e06b1296c161010ced79bd6be1cff4e
#
_entry.id   2e06b1296c161010ced79bd6be1cff4e
#
_cell.length_a   1.000
_cell.length_b   1.000
_cell.length_c   1.000
_cell.angle_alpha   90.00
_cell.angle_beta   90.00
_cell.angle_gamma   90.00
#
_symmetry.space_group_name_H-M   'P 1'
#
loop_
_entity.id
_entity.type
_entity.pdbx_description
1 polymer ?
#
loop_
_entity_poly.entity_id
_entity_poly.type
_entity_poly.pdbx_seq_one_letter_code
_entity_poly.pdbx_strand_id
1 'polypeptide(L)'
;MFDLFLHYVAPCLCCFIACWGFSFILNVHGISQVICGVGGALGWFVYLLLDKSLIGAFCAAAAIGVYSEMLARIIRCPAYGYLLISLLPLVPGGGIYYAMSYCVQGEREMFFQTLLNTFGMAATLAVGALMASSIFRTLFPRFPHLPRFPWMRITSKRFWR
;
A
#
# COMPACT_ATOMS: atom_id res chain seq x y z
N MET A 1 -18.40 -4.83 21.29
CA MET A 1 -17.37 -5.75 20.79
C MET A 1 -17.56 -6.08 19.30
N PHE A 2 -18.80 -6.36 18.87
CA PHE A 2 -19.13 -6.63 17.46
C PHE A 2 -18.90 -5.43 16.54
N ASP A 3 -19.26 -4.22 16.99
CA ASP A 3 -19.08 -2.97 16.23
C ASP A 3 -17.58 -2.61 16.05
N LEU A 4 -16.77 -2.88 17.06
CA LEU A 4 -15.32 -2.66 16.99
C LEU A 4 -14.67 -3.60 15.96
N PHE A 5 -15.11 -4.86 15.93
CA PHE A 5 -14.67 -5.85 14.95
C PHE A 5 -15.05 -5.42 13.53
N LEU A 6 -16.30 -4.99 13.33
CA LEU A 6 -16.79 -4.57 12.03
C LEU A 6 -16.04 -3.31 11.52
N HIS A 7 -15.70 -2.39 12.42
CA HIS A 7 -15.07 -1.12 12.07
C HIS A 7 -13.58 -1.26 11.72
N TYR A 8 -12.85 -2.15 12.38
CA TYR A 8 -11.40 -2.31 12.16
C TYR A 8 -11.04 -3.54 11.34
N VAL A 9 -11.64 -4.68 11.65
CA VAL A 9 -11.22 -5.96 11.05
C VAL A 9 -11.82 -6.16 9.65
N ALA A 10 -13.09 -5.83 9.45
CA ALA A 10 -13.72 -6.03 8.15
C ALA A 10 -13.06 -5.21 7.02
N PRO A 11 -12.74 -3.92 7.18
CA PRO A 11 -12.02 -3.16 6.14
C PRO A 11 -10.61 -3.70 5.88
N CYS A 12 -9.89 -4.12 6.92
CA CYS A 12 -8.56 -4.72 6.75
C CYS A 12 -8.60 -6.03 5.98
N LEU A 13 -9.62 -6.88 6.22
CA LEU A 13 -9.84 -8.10 5.44
C LEU A 13 -10.19 -7.81 3.99
N CYS A 14 -11.03 -6.81 3.73
CA CYS A 14 -11.34 -6.36 2.38
C CYS A 14 -10.08 -5.89 1.64
N CYS A 15 -9.22 -5.10 2.29
CA CYS A 15 -7.96 -4.64 1.73
C CYS A 15 -7.00 -5.80 1.47
N PHE A 16 -6.94 -6.79 2.38
CA PHE A 16 -6.15 -8.00 2.18
C PHE A 16 -6.58 -8.75 0.92
N ILE A 17 -7.89 -9.01 0.77
CA ILE A 17 -8.46 -9.74 -0.37
C ILE A 17 -8.23 -8.95 -1.68
N ALA A 18 -8.42 -7.62 -1.64
CA ALA A 18 -8.19 -6.76 -2.79
C ALA A 18 -6.73 -6.82 -3.26
N CYS A 19 -5.76 -6.64 -2.35
CA CYS A 19 -4.33 -6.73 -2.66
C CYS A 19 -3.95 -8.13 -3.15
N TRP A 20 -4.53 -9.17 -2.57
CA TRP A 20 -4.32 -10.54 -3.03
C TRP A 20 -4.84 -10.72 -4.46
N GLY A 21 -6.02 -10.22 -4.78
CA GLY A 21 -6.58 -10.21 -6.13
C GLY A 21 -5.72 -9.43 -7.13
N PHE A 22 -5.26 -8.23 -6.78
CA PHE A 22 -4.37 -7.41 -7.62
C PHE A 22 -3.01 -8.08 -7.88
N SER A 23 -2.52 -8.89 -6.94
CA SER A 23 -1.27 -9.63 -7.13
C SER A 23 -1.32 -10.61 -8.31
N PHE A 24 -2.49 -11.17 -8.62
CA PHE A 24 -2.69 -12.01 -9.82
C PHE A 24 -2.55 -11.19 -11.10
N ILE A 25 -3.11 -9.97 -11.15
CA ILE A 25 -3.03 -9.09 -12.32
C ILE A 25 -1.58 -8.68 -12.60
N LEU A 26 -0.81 -8.41 -11.53
CA LEU A 26 0.59 -8.03 -11.63
C LEU A 26 1.54 -9.24 -11.74
N ASN A 27 0.99 -10.43 -11.98
CA ASN A 27 1.74 -11.68 -12.19
C ASN A 27 2.68 -12.05 -11.02
N VAL A 28 2.33 -11.63 -9.81
CA VAL A 28 3.01 -12.04 -8.58
C VAL A 28 2.44 -13.38 -8.14
N HIS A 29 3.28 -14.39 -7.89
CA HIS A 29 2.83 -15.75 -7.58
C HIS A 29 3.35 -16.27 -6.23
N GLY A 30 2.60 -17.20 -5.65
CA GLY A 30 2.98 -17.95 -4.45
C GLY A 30 2.85 -17.14 -3.16
N ILE A 31 3.77 -17.34 -2.23
CA ILE A 31 3.78 -16.69 -0.90
C ILE A 31 3.82 -15.17 -0.98
N SER A 32 4.41 -14.61 -2.04
CA SER A 32 4.48 -13.17 -2.26
C SER A 32 3.11 -12.51 -2.37
N GLN A 33 2.08 -13.22 -2.84
CA GLN A 33 0.69 -12.72 -2.92
C GLN A 33 0.11 -12.46 -1.52
N VAL A 34 0.28 -13.42 -0.61
CA VAL A 34 -0.18 -13.30 0.78
C VAL A 34 0.53 -12.16 1.48
N ILE A 35 1.82 -12.02 1.22
CA ILE A 35 2.67 -10.96 1.78
C ILE A 35 2.17 -9.58 1.31
N CYS A 36 1.83 -9.42 0.03
CA CYS A 36 1.23 -8.19 -0.50
C CYS A 36 -0.12 -7.89 0.19
N GLY A 37 -0.95 -8.90 0.39
CA GLY A 37 -2.22 -8.79 1.11
C GLY A 37 -2.03 -8.27 2.53
N VAL A 38 -1.08 -8.84 3.27
CA VAL A 38 -0.73 -8.39 4.62
C VAL A 38 -0.25 -6.93 4.62
N GLY A 39 0.57 -6.55 3.64
CA GLY A 39 1.03 -5.17 3.48
C GLY A 39 -0.12 -4.17 3.32
N GLY A 40 -1.11 -4.49 2.47
CA GLY A 40 -2.30 -3.65 2.27
C GLY A 40 -3.17 -3.56 3.52
N ALA A 41 -3.37 -4.67 4.23
CA ALA A 41 -4.11 -4.70 5.49
C ALA A 41 -3.41 -3.87 6.59
N LEU A 42 -2.08 -3.97 6.72
CA LEU A 42 -1.30 -3.16 7.65
C LEU A 42 -1.41 -1.67 7.33
N GLY A 43 -1.28 -1.28 6.07
CA GLY A 43 -1.43 0.11 5.64
C GLY A 43 -2.81 0.66 5.97
N TRP A 44 -3.86 -0.08 5.68
CA TRP A 44 -5.22 0.33 6.01
C TRP A 44 -5.47 0.42 7.50
N PHE A 45 -4.92 -0.51 8.28
CA PHE A 45 -5.01 -0.49 9.74
C PHE A 45 -4.37 0.78 10.33
N VAL A 46 -3.15 1.14 9.89
CA VAL A 46 -2.48 2.39 10.31
C VAL A 46 -3.31 3.61 9.93
N TYR A 47 -3.90 3.62 8.74
CA TYR A 47 -4.75 4.70 8.27
C TYR A 47 -6.02 4.87 9.11
N LEU A 48 -6.63 3.75 9.55
CA LEU A 48 -7.78 3.77 10.46
C LEU A 48 -7.43 4.27 11.86
N LEU A 49 -6.28 3.89 12.39
CA LEU A 49 -5.82 4.33 13.72
C LEU A 49 -5.62 5.85 13.81
N LEU A 50 -5.32 6.50 12.68
CA LEU A 50 -5.07 7.95 12.59
C LEU A 50 -6.28 8.70 11.99
N ASP A 51 -7.50 8.21 12.24
CA ASP A 51 -8.78 8.84 11.89
C ASP A 51 -8.91 9.27 10.41
N LYS A 52 -8.32 8.51 9.50
CA LYS A 52 -8.36 8.75 8.04
C LYS A 52 -7.90 10.16 7.64
N SER A 53 -6.99 10.73 8.41
CA SER A 53 -6.42 12.05 8.18
C SER A 53 -5.32 12.02 7.11
N LEU A 54 -4.90 13.19 6.62
CA LEU A 54 -3.74 13.31 5.71
C LEU A 54 -2.45 12.80 6.38
N ILE A 55 -2.30 13.06 7.68
CA ILE A 55 -1.17 12.53 8.47
C ILE A 55 -1.25 10.99 8.55
N GLY A 56 -2.47 10.46 8.72
CA GLY A 56 -2.71 9.01 8.69
C GLY A 56 -2.31 8.37 7.35
N ALA A 57 -2.61 9.03 6.24
CA ALA A 57 -2.20 8.58 4.91
C ALA A 57 -0.67 8.57 4.76
N PHE A 58 0.02 9.60 5.25
CA PHE A 58 1.48 9.67 5.27
C PHE A 58 2.09 8.52 6.08
N CYS A 59 1.63 8.33 7.31
CA CYS A 59 2.13 7.26 8.19
C CYS A 59 1.85 5.86 7.62
N ALA A 60 0.67 5.65 7.04
CA ALA A 60 0.32 4.40 6.40
C ALA A 60 1.23 4.10 5.19
N ALA A 61 1.46 5.08 4.33
CA ALA A 61 2.37 4.96 3.19
C ALA A 61 3.82 4.71 3.63
N ALA A 62 4.27 5.40 4.68
CA ALA A 62 5.60 5.19 5.26
C ALA A 62 5.75 3.77 5.84
N ALA A 63 4.75 3.28 6.57
CA ALA A 63 4.74 1.92 7.11
C ALA A 63 4.81 0.86 6.00
N ILE A 64 4.01 1.03 4.92
CA ILE A 64 4.05 0.15 3.74
C ILE A 64 5.42 0.24 3.06
N GLY A 65 6.02 1.43 2.95
CA GLY A 65 7.34 1.64 2.37
C GLY A 65 8.43 0.84 3.11
N VAL A 66 8.49 0.97 4.43
CA VAL A 66 9.42 0.20 5.28
C VAL A 66 9.16 -1.31 5.15
N TYR A 67 7.90 -1.73 5.23
CA TYR A 67 7.50 -3.13 5.09
C TYR A 67 7.97 -3.72 3.75
N SER A 68 7.74 -3.01 2.65
CA SER A 68 8.13 -3.46 1.31
C SER A 68 9.65 -3.56 1.13
N GLU A 69 10.42 -2.63 1.69
CA GLU A 69 11.89 -2.64 1.64
C GLU A 69 12.47 -3.80 2.49
N MET A 70 11.89 -4.06 3.68
CA MET A 70 12.28 -5.21 4.50
C MET A 70 12.07 -6.52 3.75
N LEU A 71 10.90 -6.71 3.17
CA LEU A 71 10.56 -7.92 2.43
C LEU A 71 11.39 -8.11 1.16
N ALA A 72 11.64 -7.03 0.41
CA ALA A 72 12.48 -7.05 -0.76
C ALA A 72 13.89 -7.60 -0.45
N ARG A 73 14.41 -7.28 0.74
CA ARG A 73 15.71 -7.77 1.20
C ARG A 73 15.67 -9.24 1.63
N ILE A 74 14.61 -9.64 2.32
CA ILE A 74 14.42 -11.03 2.80
C ILE A 74 14.22 -11.96 1.60
N ILE A 75 13.31 -11.59 0.67
CA ILE A 75 12.90 -12.44 -0.46
C ILE A 75 13.80 -12.24 -1.69
N ARG A 76 14.61 -11.16 -1.72
CA ARG A 76 15.48 -10.77 -2.84
C ARG A 76 14.71 -10.49 -4.15
N CYS A 77 13.52 -9.94 -4.01
CA CYS A 77 12.70 -9.45 -5.10
C CYS A 77 12.67 -7.91 -5.09
N PRO A 78 12.38 -7.25 -6.22
CA PRO A 78 12.28 -5.80 -6.25
C PRO A 78 11.17 -5.28 -5.32
N ALA A 79 11.49 -4.27 -4.49
CA ALA A 79 10.57 -3.69 -3.50
C ALA A 79 9.33 -3.07 -4.13
N TYR A 80 9.45 -2.57 -5.37
CA TYR A 80 8.36 -1.87 -6.07
C TYR A 80 7.09 -2.71 -6.23
N GLY A 81 7.20 -4.01 -6.49
CA GLY A 81 6.05 -4.89 -6.64
C GLY A 81 5.23 -4.95 -5.37
N TYR A 82 5.88 -5.14 -4.23
CA TYR A 82 5.23 -5.17 -2.91
C TYR A 82 4.64 -3.83 -2.54
N LEU A 83 5.38 -2.75 -2.77
CA LEU A 83 4.97 -1.38 -2.47
C LEU A 83 3.73 -0.98 -3.27
N LEU A 84 3.74 -1.18 -4.59
CA LEU A 84 2.62 -0.82 -5.46
C LEU A 84 1.34 -1.55 -5.08
N ILE A 85 1.40 -2.87 -4.88
CA ILE A 85 0.21 -3.67 -4.55
C ILE A 85 -0.34 -3.28 -3.18
N SER A 86 0.53 -3.10 -2.18
CA SER A 86 0.10 -2.75 -0.82
C SER A 86 -0.44 -1.34 -0.70
N LEU A 87 -0.03 -0.39 -1.57
CA LEU A 87 -0.56 0.97 -1.60
C LEU A 87 -1.92 1.08 -2.29
N LEU A 88 -2.29 0.13 -3.17
CA LEU A 88 -3.52 0.20 -3.97
C LEU A 88 -4.78 0.54 -3.17
N PRO A 89 -5.06 -0.07 -2.01
CA PRO A 89 -6.26 0.25 -1.24
C PRO A 89 -6.30 1.69 -0.70
N LEU A 90 -5.13 2.34 -0.52
CA LEU A 90 -5.03 3.70 -0.03
C LEU A 90 -5.15 4.75 -1.13
N VAL A 91 -5.05 4.36 -2.40
CA VAL A 91 -5.18 5.29 -3.53
C VAL A 91 -6.58 5.92 -3.52
N PRO A 92 -6.68 7.27 -3.55
CA PRO A 92 -7.97 7.95 -3.39
C PRO A 92 -8.81 7.93 -4.68
N GLY A 93 -9.11 6.72 -5.18
CA GLY A 93 -9.91 6.53 -6.41
C GLY A 93 -11.34 7.07 -6.29
N GLY A 94 -11.96 6.92 -5.12
CA GLY A 94 -13.28 7.49 -4.84
C GLY A 94 -13.30 9.02 -4.92
N GLY A 95 -12.24 9.68 -4.44
CA GLY A 95 -12.12 11.14 -4.52
C GLY A 95 -12.10 11.64 -5.97
N ILE A 96 -11.38 10.95 -6.86
CA ILE A 96 -11.36 11.27 -8.30
C ILE A 96 -12.75 11.09 -8.92
N TYR A 97 -13.43 10.00 -8.59
CA TYR A 97 -14.78 9.72 -9.08
C TYR A 97 -15.78 10.80 -8.65
N TYR A 98 -15.81 11.17 -7.38
CA TYR A 98 -16.72 12.22 -6.88
C TYR A 98 -16.38 13.59 -7.48
N ALA A 99 -15.10 13.94 -7.60
CA ALA A 99 -14.71 15.17 -8.25
C ALA A 99 -15.26 15.24 -9.69
N MET A 100 -15.09 14.18 -10.48
CA MET A 100 -15.63 14.14 -11.84
C MET A 100 -17.16 14.19 -11.88
N SER A 101 -17.83 13.56 -10.92
CA SER A 101 -19.30 13.63 -10.78
C SER A 101 -19.76 15.07 -10.55
N TYR A 102 -19.13 15.83 -9.64
CA TYR A 102 -19.44 17.25 -9.42
C TYR A 102 -19.15 18.12 -10.64
N CYS A 103 -18.09 17.80 -11.39
CA CYS A 103 -17.79 18.49 -12.64
C CYS A 103 -18.93 18.36 -13.66
N VAL A 104 -19.48 17.14 -13.84
CA VAL A 104 -20.59 16.87 -14.77
C VAL A 104 -21.90 17.54 -14.30
N GLN A 105 -22.11 17.62 -12.98
CA GLN A 105 -23.28 18.29 -12.38
C GLN A 105 -23.17 19.82 -12.43
N GLY A 106 -22.01 20.38 -12.80
CA GLY A 106 -21.78 21.82 -12.87
C GLY A 106 -21.46 22.47 -11.52
N GLU A 107 -21.29 21.70 -10.45
CA GLU A 107 -20.96 22.17 -9.12
C GLU A 107 -19.47 22.47 -8.98
N ARG A 108 -19.04 23.63 -9.46
CA ARG A 108 -17.62 24.01 -9.55
C ARG A 108 -16.92 24.04 -8.20
N GLU A 109 -17.60 24.52 -7.17
CA GLU A 109 -17.00 24.70 -5.85
C GLU A 109 -16.71 23.35 -5.20
N MET A 110 -17.67 22.43 -5.22
CA MET A 110 -17.50 21.05 -4.75
C MET A 110 -16.45 20.27 -5.56
N PHE A 111 -16.41 20.49 -6.86
CA PHE A 111 -15.38 19.93 -7.74
C PHE A 111 -13.97 20.30 -7.28
N PHE A 112 -13.69 21.61 -7.14
CA PHE A 112 -12.36 22.07 -6.77
C PHE A 112 -11.96 21.61 -5.36
N GLN A 113 -12.85 21.65 -4.38
CA GLN A 113 -12.58 21.19 -3.03
C GLN A 113 -12.24 19.69 -3.00
N THR A 114 -13.06 18.87 -3.66
CA THR A 114 -12.85 17.42 -3.71
C THR A 114 -11.56 17.08 -4.47
N LEU A 115 -11.29 17.78 -5.56
CA LEU A 115 -10.09 17.61 -6.36
C LEU A 115 -8.83 17.92 -5.55
N LEU A 116 -8.78 19.08 -4.87
CA LEU A 116 -7.65 19.48 -4.04
C LEU A 116 -7.39 18.51 -2.89
N ASN A 117 -8.44 18.04 -2.20
CA ASN A 117 -8.31 17.04 -1.16
C ASN A 117 -7.76 15.71 -1.69
N THR A 118 -8.22 15.30 -2.86
CA THR A 118 -7.78 14.06 -3.50
C THR A 118 -6.31 14.14 -3.92
N PHE A 119 -5.90 15.25 -4.53
CA PHE A 119 -4.50 15.49 -4.87
C PHE A 119 -3.61 15.61 -3.63
N GLY A 120 -4.09 16.28 -2.59
CA GLY A 120 -3.39 16.37 -1.30
C GLY A 120 -3.13 14.98 -0.71
N MET A 121 -4.13 14.11 -0.72
CA MET A 121 -3.99 12.73 -0.26
C MET A 121 -3.00 11.94 -1.12
N ALA A 122 -3.10 12.02 -2.45
CA ALA A 122 -2.18 11.33 -3.36
C ALA A 122 -0.73 11.80 -3.19
N ALA A 123 -0.51 13.11 -3.06
CA ALA A 123 0.82 13.68 -2.80
C ALA A 123 1.39 13.20 -1.46
N THR A 124 0.56 13.16 -0.43
CA THR A 124 0.95 12.71 0.91
C THR A 124 1.37 11.22 0.90
N LEU A 125 0.62 10.38 0.20
CA LEU A 125 0.97 8.95 0.01
C LEU A 125 2.31 8.80 -0.74
N ALA A 126 2.52 9.56 -1.81
CA ALA A 126 3.74 9.49 -2.60
C ALA A 126 4.96 9.92 -1.77
N VAL A 127 4.87 11.05 -1.07
CA VAL A 127 5.96 11.55 -0.21
C VAL A 127 6.25 10.58 0.92
N GLY A 128 5.23 10.04 1.61
CA GLY A 128 5.39 9.06 2.69
C GLY A 128 6.13 7.80 2.23
N ALA A 129 5.72 7.22 1.09
CA ALA A 129 6.35 6.04 0.53
C ALA A 129 7.81 6.30 0.09
N LEU A 130 8.08 7.43 -0.58
CA LEU A 130 9.42 7.79 -1.05
C LEU A 130 10.37 8.09 0.11
N MET A 131 9.93 8.85 1.12
CA MET A 131 10.74 9.16 2.29
C MET A 131 11.10 7.88 3.05
N ALA A 132 10.13 7.03 3.33
CA ALA A 132 10.37 5.78 4.04
C ALA A 132 11.34 4.87 3.28
N SER A 133 11.15 4.70 1.97
CA SER A 133 12.05 3.90 1.13
C SER A 133 13.45 4.49 1.09
N SER A 134 13.60 5.81 0.97
CA SER A 134 14.90 6.49 0.92
C SER A 134 15.64 6.36 2.24
N ILE A 135 14.99 6.66 3.36
CA ILE A 135 15.56 6.56 4.71
C ILE A 135 15.98 5.10 4.99
N PHE A 136 15.13 4.14 4.68
CA PHE A 136 15.43 2.74 4.93
C PHE A 136 16.63 2.24 4.11
N ARG A 137 16.77 2.67 2.85
CA ARG A 137 17.93 2.33 2.00
C ARG A 137 19.22 2.95 2.50
N THR A 138 19.16 4.15 3.07
CA THR A 138 20.33 4.87 3.59
C THR A 138 20.78 4.31 4.94
N LEU A 139 19.84 4.05 5.85
CA LEU A 139 20.16 3.53 7.19
C LEU A 139 20.58 2.06 7.19
N PHE A 140 20.04 1.27 6.28
CA PHE A 140 20.34 -0.14 6.17
C PHE A 140 20.96 -0.48 4.80
N PRO A 141 22.23 -0.12 4.57
CA PRO A 141 22.93 -0.56 3.38
C PRO A 141 22.94 -2.09 3.33
N ARG A 142 22.78 -2.62 2.14
CA ARG A 142 22.60 -4.03 1.78
C ARG A 142 23.33 -4.99 2.72
N PHE A 143 22.60 -5.75 3.54
CA PHE A 143 23.18 -6.83 4.34
C PHE A 143 23.70 -7.94 3.42
N PRO A 144 25.02 -8.23 3.37
CA PRO A 144 25.59 -9.20 2.42
C PRO A 144 25.28 -10.67 2.76
N HIS A 145 24.81 -11.00 3.95
CA HIS A 145 24.75 -12.37 4.43
C HIS A 145 23.47 -12.75 5.20
N LEU A 146 22.28 -12.58 4.58
CA LEU A 146 21.10 -13.29 5.09
C LEU A 146 21.10 -14.74 4.57
N PRO A 147 20.89 -15.78 5.47
CA PRO A 147 20.88 -17.17 5.07
C PRO A 147 19.76 -17.41 4.02
N ARG A 148 20.11 -18.15 2.96
CA ARG A 148 19.17 -18.53 1.90
C ARG A 148 18.25 -19.61 2.44
N PHE A 149 17.02 -19.26 2.78
CA PHE A 149 16.00 -20.29 3.04
C PHE A 149 15.65 -21.03 1.74
N PRO A 150 15.61 -22.35 1.73
CA PRO A 150 15.45 -23.15 0.50
C PRO A 150 14.14 -22.89 -0.25
N TRP A 151 13.05 -22.52 0.44
CA TRP A 151 11.76 -22.18 -0.17
C TRP A 151 11.73 -20.81 -0.87
N MET A 152 12.66 -19.90 -0.57
CA MET A 152 12.81 -18.60 -1.27
C MET A 152 13.32 -18.74 -2.70
N ARG A 153 14.01 -19.82 -3.03
CA ARG A 153 14.53 -20.06 -4.38
C ARG A 153 13.43 -20.32 -5.40
N ILE A 154 12.29 -20.84 -4.94
CA ILE A 154 11.15 -21.19 -5.79
C ILE A 154 10.37 -19.93 -6.17
N THR A 155 10.24 -18.96 -5.26
CA THR A 155 9.52 -17.70 -5.46
C THR A 155 10.26 -16.74 -6.37
N SER A 156 11.58 -16.62 -6.24
CA SER A 156 12.39 -15.71 -7.05
C SER A 156 12.42 -16.06 -8.56
N LYS A 157 12.38 -17.36 -8.89
CA LYS A 157 12.37 -17.80 -10.30
C LYS A 157 11.00 -17.71 -10.99
N ARG A 158 9.89 -17.60 -10.21
CA ARG A 158 8.52 -17.50 -10.74
C ARG A 158 7.99 -16.07 -10.82
N PHE A 159 8.71 -15.10 -10.34
CA PHE A 159 8.25 -13.70 -10.32
C PHE A 159 8.25 -13.04 -11.72
N TRP A 160 8.95 -13.62 -12.71
CA TRP A 160 9.16 -13.05 -14.05
C TRP A 160 8.91 -14.03 -15.21
N ARG A 161 8.02 -15.01 -15.03
CA ARG A 161 7.59 -15.85 -16.17
C ARG A 161 6.17 -15.49 -16.59
#